data_b5c50b669b2e396715ddf4ed2fdb56d8
#
_entry.id   b5c50b669b2e396715ddf4ed2fdb56d8
#
_cell.length_a   1.000
_cell.length_b   1.000
_cell.length_c   1.000
_cell.angle_alpha   90.00
_cell.angle_beta   90.00
_cell.angle_gamma   90.00
#
_symmetry.space_group_name_H-M   'P 1'
#
loop_
_entity.id
_entity.type
_entity.pdbx_description
1 polymer ?
#
loop_
_entity_poly.entity_id
_entity_poly.type
_entity_poly.pdbx_seq_one_letter_code
_entity_poly.pdbx_strand_id
1 'polypeptide(L)'
;MAGKRARRGSGGITLRELAQMVGVTKVTISRALNTPERVSPETLQKIQEAVRQTGYVPNLVAGSLASNRSRLVMALVPSLAGSVFQETTEAMTTALAEAGYQLLIGQSGYDKAREDALIDAVIGRRPAGIVLTGVMHSPVSRGRLRGAGVPVVETRDLTDTPVDMLVGFSHDAVGREAARYLH
;
A
#
# COMPACT_ATOMS: atom_id res chain seq x y z
N MET A 1 -45.42 -14.01 3.54
CA MET A 1 -44.95 -12.96 2.62
C MET A 1 -43.55 -12.51 3.06
N ALA A 2 -42.48 -12.98 2.43
CA ALA A 2 -41.09 -12.64 2.79
C ALA A 2 -40.69 -11.38 2.03
N GLY A 3 -40.50 -10.28 2.77
CA GLY A 3 -40.08 -9.01 2.22
C GLY A 3 -38.65 -9.10 1.69
N LYS A 4 -38.47 -8.86 0.40
CA LYS A 4 -37.19 -8.76 -0.31
C LYS A 4 -36.40 -7.60 0.29
N ARG A 5 -35.42 -7.89 1.16
CA ARG A 5 -34.44 -6.89 1.63
C ARG A 5 -33.67 -6.38 0.41
N ALA A 6 -33.92 -5.14 0.00
CA ALA A 6 -33.12 -4.45 -0.98
C ALA A 6 -31.66 -4.44 -0.48
N ARG A 7 -30.71 -4.99 -1.27
CA ARG A 7 -29.28 -4.80 -1.05
C ARG A 7 -29.01 -3.29 -1.06
N ARG A 8 -28.73 -2.71 0.09
CA ARG A 8 -28.13 -1.37 0.17
C ARG A 8 -26.79 -1.47 -0.57
N GLY A 9 -26.73 -0.91 -1.77
CA GLY A 9 -25.46 -0.61 -2.43
C GLY A 9 -24.62 0.23 -1.49
N SER A 10 -23.30 0.13 -1.57
CA SER A 10 -22.35 0.94 -0.81
C SER A 10 -22.76 2.41 -0.89
N GLY A 11 -23.24 2.95 0.24
CA GLY A 11 -24.02 4.19 0.30
C GLY A 11 -23.23 5.49 0.12
N GLY A 12 -22.26 5.53 -0.78
CA GLY A 12 -21.53 6.73 -1.17
C GLY A 12 -21.86 7.14 -2.60
N ILE A 13 -21.86 8.45 -2.84
CA ILE A 13 -22.04 9.02 -4.19
C ILE A 13 -20.97 8.44 -5.14
N THR A 14 -21.39 8.10 -6.35
CA THR A 14 -20.49 7.57 -7.38
C THR A 14 -19.86 8.71 -8.20
N LEU A 15 -18.75 8.41 -8.89
CA LEU A 15 -18.11 9.35 -9.83
C LEU A 15 -19.10 9.87 -10.90
N ARG A 16 -20.06 9.02 -11.30
CA ARG A 16 -21.09 9.38 -12.27
C ARG A 16 -22.07 10.40 -11.71
N GLU A 17 -22.54 10.19 -10.51
CA GLU A 17 -23.47 11.09 -9.82
C GLU A 17 -22.80 12.43 -9.49
N LEU A 18 -21.54 12.42 -9.06
CA LEU A 18 -20.77 13.64 -8.86
C LEU A 18 -20.60 14.43 -10.18
N ALA A 19 -20.30 13.75 -11.29
CA ALA A 19 -20.20 14.38 -12.60
C ALA A 19 -21.51 15.01 -13.06
N GLN A 20 -22.65 14.34 -12.83
CA GLN A 20 -23.99 14.88 -13.11
C GLN A 20 -24.31 16.11 -12.25
N MET A 21 -23.97 16.08 -10.95
CA MET A 21 -24.20 17.18 -10.01
C MET A 21 -23.45 18.46 -10.44
N VAL A 22 -22.21 18.32 -10.87
CA VAL A 22 -21.35 19.46 -11.27
C VAL A 22 -21.62 19.91 -12.74
N GLY A 23 -22.31 19.07 -13.53
CA GLY A 23 -22.58 19.35 -14.94
C GLY A 23 -21.34 19.13 -15.85
N VAL A 24 -20.47 18.19 -15.49
CA VAL A 24 -19.24 17.88 -16.24
C VAL A 24 -19.15 16.39 -16.57
N THR A 25 -18.18 16.00 -17.39
CA THR A 25 -17.95 14.58 -17.68
C THR A 25 -17.19 13.87 -16.57
N LYS A 26 -17.33 12.52 -16.48
CA LYS A 26 -16.52 11.71 -15.55
C LYS A 26 -15.02 11.90 -15.77
N VAL A 27 -14.59 12.13 -17.01
CA VAL A 27 -13.18 12.39 -17.36
C VAL A 27 -12.71 13.72 -16.75
N THR A 28 -13.57 14.75 -16.75
CA THR A 28 -13.27 16.05 -16.13
C THR A 28 -13.12 15.92 -14.62
N ILE A 29 -14.02 15.18 -13.94
CA ILE A 29 -13.87 14.89 -12.51
C ILE A 29 -12.56 14.14 -12.24
N SER A 30 -12.28 13.08 -13.00
CA SER A 30 -11.06 12.31 -12.83
C SER A 30 -9.79 13.16 -13.03
N ARG A 31 -9.80 14.06 -14.01
CA ARG A 31 -8.69 15.01 -14.21
C ARG A 31 -8.56 15.99 -13.05
N ALA A 32 -9.65 16.57 -12.57
CA ALA A 32 -9.63 17.47 -11.43
C ALA A 32 -9.04 16.85 -10.16
N LEU A 33 -9.24 15.54 -9.98
CA LEU A 33 -8.75 14.80 -8.82
C LEU A 33 -7.29 14.32 -8.97
N ASN A 34 -6.81 14.06 -10.19
CA ASN A 34 -5.49 13.46 -10.43
C ASN A 34 -4.47 14.41 -11.07
N THR A 35 -4.92 15.39 -11.83
CA THR A 35 -4.11 16.35 -12.60
C THR A 35 -4.82 17.71 -12.64
N PRO A 36 -5.01 18.37 -11.47
CA PRO A 36 -5.83 19.56 -11.33
C PRO A 36 -5.39 20.72 -12.24
N GLU A 37 -4.11 20.78 -12.59
CA GLU A 37 -3.54 21.75 -13.52
C GLU A 37 -4.08 21.65 -14.94
N ARG A 38 -4.77 20.56 -15.29
CA ARG A 38 -5.41 20.33 -16.60
C ARG A 38 -6.90 20.71 -16.63
N VAL A 39 -7.38 21.35 -15.60
CA VAL A 39 -8.79 21.76 -15.47
C VAL A 39 -8.81 23.26 -15.18
N SER A 40 -9.79 23.99 -15.75
CA SER A 40 -9.90 25.41 -15.49
C SER A 40 -10.15 25.68 -13.99
N PRO A 41 -9.61 26.78 -13.43
CA PRO A 41 -9.76 27.09 -12.01
C PRO A 41 -11.21 27.13 -11.53
N GLU A 42 -12.12 27.68 -12.35
CA GLU A 42 -13.55 27.73 -12.03
C GLU A 42 -14.18 26.32 -11.93
N THR A 43 -13.88 25.46 -12.89
CA THR A 43 -14.38 24.08 -12.90
C THR A 43 -13.78 23.27 -11.74
N LEU A 44 -12.49 23.46 -11.45
CA LEU A 44 -11.81 22.82 -10.34
C LEU A 44 -12.47 23.18 -9.01
N GLN A 45 -12.76 24.47 -8.79
CA GLN A 45 -13.42 24.96 -7.58
C GLN A 45 -14.82 24.34 -7.40
N LYS A 46 -15.63 24.28 -8.48
CA LYS A 46 -16.94 23.64 -8.45
C LYS A 46 -16.86 22.16 -8.07
N ILE A 47 -15.88 21.44 -8.63
CA ILE A 47 -15.67 20.01 -8.33
C ILE A 47 -15.23 19.81 -6.89
N GLN A 48 -14.28 20.62 -6.40
CA GLN A 48 -13.79 20.54 -5.01
C GLN A 48 -14.92 20.82 -4.01
N GLU A 49 -15.79 21.78 -4.30
CA GLU A 49 -16.95 22.08 -3.45
C GLU A 49 -17.93 20.90 -3.43
N ALA A 50 -18.26 20.33 -4.58
CA ALA A 50 -19.13 19.17 -4.66
C ALA A 50 -18.55 17.94 -3.93
N VAL A 51 -17.24 17.72 -4.01
CA VAL A 51 -16.52 16.68 -3.25
C VAL A 51 -16.64 16.91 -1.75
N ARG A 52 -16.43 18.15 -1.28
CA ARG A 52 -16.61 18.49 0.15
C ARG A 52 -18.04 18.28 0.64
N GLN A 53 -19.01 18.72 -0.12
CA GLN A 53 -20.45 18.60 0.24
C GLN A 53 -20.94 17.17 0.26
N THR A 54 -20.47 16.34 -0.66
CA THR A 54 -20.93 14.95 -0.81
C THR A 54 -20.13 13.94 -0.02
N GLY A 55 -18.96 14.32 0.48
CA GLY A 55 -18.02 13.38 1.09
C GLY A 55 -17.49 12.33 0.09
N TYR A 56 -17.51 12.65 -1.22
CA TYR A 56 -17.03 11.72 -2.24
C TYR A 56 -15.55 11.39 -2.03
N VAL A 57 -15.25 10.11 -1.93
CA VAL A 57 -13.89 9.58 -1.90
C VAL A 57 -13.66 8.80 -3.19
N PRO A 58 -12.62 9.16 -3.97
CA PRO A 58 -12.27 8.41 -5.17
C PRO A 58 -12.01 6.93 -4.86
N ASN A 59 -12.60 6.04 -5.65
CA ASN A 59 -12.27 4.62 -5.54
C ASN A 59 -10.89 4.39 -6.18
N LEU A 60 -9.85 4.40 -5.36
CA LEU A 60 -8.46 4.23 -5.79
C LEU A 60 -8.21 2.86 -6.42
N VAL A 61 -8.99 1.82 -6.05
CA VAL A 61 -8.91 0.49 -6.66
C VAL A 61 -9.37 0.53 -8.11
N ALA A 62 -10.47 1.22 -8.38
CA ALA A 62 -10.96 1.41 -9.76
C ALA A 62 -10.00 2.28 -10.60
N GLY A 63 -9.41 3.30 -9.98
CA GLY A 63 -8.41 4.17 -10.60
C GLY A 63 -7.09 3.43 -10.91
N SER A 64 -6.63 2.58 -10.01
CA SER A 64 -5.41 1.77 -10.22
C SER A 64 -5.58 0.72 -11.30
N LEU A 65 -6.79 0.15 -11.46
CA LEU A 65 -7.11 -0.75 -12.58
C LEU A 65 -7.03 -0.04 -13.94
N ALA A 66 -7.45 1.22 -14.00
CA ALA A 66 -7.41 2.00 -15.24
C ALA A 66 -6.02 2.54 -15.59
N SER A 67 -5.20 2.87 -14.57
CA SER A 67 -3.85 3.43 -14.73
C SER A 67 -2.74 2.39 -14.60
N ASN A 68 -3.04 1.18 -14.18
CA ASN A 68 -2.11 0.12 -13.78
C ASN A 68 -1.05 0.59 -12.74
N ARG A 69 -1.37 1.62 -11.96
CA ARG A 69 -0.49 2.23 -10.96
C ARG A 69 -1.22 2.34 -9.63
N SER A 70 -0.81 1.54 -8.67
CA SER A 70 -1.17 1.72 -7.26
C SER A 70 -0.24 2.77 -6.64
N ARG A 71 -0.75 3.56 -5.71
CA ARG A 71 0.08 4.41 -4.82
C ARG A 71 0.20 3.80 -3.42
N LEU A 72 0.04 2.50 -3.34
CA LEU A 72 0.04 1.75 -2.10
C LEU A 72 1.29 0.90 -2.02
N VAL A 73 2.11 1.10 -1.00
CA VAL A 73 3.21 0.22 -0.61
C VAL A 73 2.76 -0.59 0.61
N MET A 74 3.03 -1.88 0.60
CA MET A 74 2.66 -2.79 1.68
C MET A 74 3.92 -3.25 2.41
N ALA A 75 3.98 -3.04 3.73
CA ALA A 75 5.05 -3.58 4.57
C ALA A 75 4.53 -4.74 5.43
N LEU A 76 5.27 -5.84 5.46
CA LEU A 76 5.03 -6.95 6.36
C LEU A 76 6.08 -6.93 7.47
N VAL A 77 5.60 -6.82 8.71
CA VAL A 77 6.43 -6.78 9.91
C VAL A 77 6.03 -7.90 10.86
N PRO A 78 6.98 -8.49 11.59
CA PRO A 78 6.64 -9.54 12.55
C PRO A 78 5.82 -8.99 13.72
N SER A 79 6.15 -7.79 14.20
CA SER A 79 5.51 -7.19 15.37
C SER A 79 5.58 -5.66 15.28
N LEU A 80 4.55 -5.01 15.78
CA LEU A 80 4.53 -3.56 16.04
C LEU A 80 4.77 -3.25 17.52
N ALA A 81 4.88 -4.28 18.36
CA ALA A 81 5.22 -4.12 19.77
C ALA A 81 6.73 -3.93 19.91
N GLY A 82 7.13 -2.84 20.53
CA GLY A 82 8.53 -2.50 20.78
C GLY A 82 9.15 -1.55 19.74
N SER A 83 10.24 -0.90 20.16
CA SER A 83 10.89 0.19 19.40
C SER A 83 11.59 -0.28 18.13
N VAL A 84 11.98 -1.56 18.04
CA VAL A 84 12.82 -2.09 16.96
C VAL A 84 12.25 -1.88 15.56
N PHE A 85 10.93 -1.99 15.41
CA PHE A 85 10.26 -1.79 14.12
C PHE A 85 9.60 -0.42 13.98
N GLN A 86 9.43 0.29 15.09
CA GLN A 86 8.70 1.56 15.13
C GLN A 86 9.42 2.64 14.33
N GLU A 87 10.69 2.88 14.59
CA GLU A 87 11.49 3.90 13.89
C GLU A 87 11.58 3.63 12.38
N THR A 88 11.78 2.36 12.01
CA THR A 88 11.82 1.97 10.59
C THR A 88 10.46 2.21 9.92
N THR A 89 9.38 1.89 10.59
CA THR A 89 8.02 2.09 10.08
C THR A 89 7.69 3.58 9.93
N GLU A 90 8.09 4.39 10.90
CA GLU A 90 7.91 5.85 10.87
C GLU A 90 8.70 6.49 9.72
N ALA A 91 9.97 6.12 9.57
CA ALA A 91 10.82 6.59 8.48
C ALA A 91 10.27 6.20 7.11
N MET A 92 9.83 4.94 6.93
CA MET A 92 9.17 4.50 5.70
C MET A 92 7.89 5.28 5.42
N THR A 93 7.07 5.52 6.46
CA THR A 93 5.81 6.26 6.31
C THR A 93 6.08 7.68 5.81
N THR A 94 7.04 8.36 6.40
CA THR A 94 7.41 9.73 6.03
C THR A 94 7.95 9.79 4.59
N ALA A 95 8.94 8.97 4.27
CA ALA A 95 9.56 8.97 2.95
C ALA A 95 8.57 8.60 1.82
N LEU A 96 7.68 7.63 2.08
CA LEU A 96 6.66 7.24 1.12
C LEU A 96 5.59 8.31 0.94
N ALA A 97 5.19 9.00 2.03
CA ALA A 97 4.23 10.09 1.96
C ALA A 97 4.76 11.27 1.14
N GLU A 98 6.03 11.66 1.33
CA GLU A 98 6.71 12.68 0.52
C GLU A 98 6.75 12.32 -0.98
N ALA A 99 6.90 11.02 -1.30
CA ALA A 99 6.85 10.52 -2.66
C ALA A 99 5.41 10.30 -3.19
N GLY A 100 4.37 10.61 -2.41
CA GLY A 100 2.97 10.48 -2.79
C GLY A 100 2.43 9.04 -2.71
N TYR A 101 3.07 8.17 -1.94
CA TYR A 101 2.62 6.81 -1.64
C TYR A 101 2.03 6.72 -0.24
N GLN A 102 1.19 5.72 -0.03
CA GLN A 102 0.66 5.36 1.28
C GLN A 102 1.24 4.01 1.72
N LEU A 103 1.64 3.92 2.98
CA LEU A 103 2.10 2.67 3.59
C LEU A 103 0.92 1.97 4.26
N LEU A 104 0.70 0.71 3.92
CA LEU A 104 -0.12 -0.22 4.69
C LEU A 104 0.77 -1.27 5.34
N ILE A 105 0.48 -1.59 6.60
CA ILE A 105 1.27 -2.54 7.39
C ILE A 105 0.45 -3.78 7.67
N GLY A 106 1.02 -4.94 7.34
CA GLY A 106 0.53 -6.25 7.76
C GLY A 106 1.42 -6.82 8.85
N GLN A 107 0.82 -7.29 9.94
CA GLN A 107 1.56 -7.96 11.01
C GLN A 107 1.47 -9.47 10.85
N SER A 108 2.60 -10.12 10.57
CA SER A 108 2.68 -11.57 10.38
C SER A 108 2.89 -12.37 11.67
N GLY A 109 3.38 -11.72 12.73
CA GLY A 109 3.99 -12.44 13.85
C GLY A 109 5.31 -13.08 13.40
N TYR A 110 5.65 -14.21 14.02
CA TYR A 110 6.75 -15.07 13.58
C TYR A 110 6.22 -16.40 13.00
N ASP A 111 4.98 -16.37 12.49
CA ASP A 111 4.28 -17.52 11.93
C ASP A 111 4.34 -17.47 10.39
N LYS A 112 5.01 -18.46 9.80
CA LYS A 112 5.19 -18.57 8.34
C LYS A 112 3.86 -18.77 7.59
N ALA A 113 2.92 -19.50 8.16
CA ALA A 113 1.62 -19.71 7.51
C ALA A 113 0.80 -18.42 7.47
N ARG A 114 0.88 -17.61 8.53
CA ARG A 114 0.26 -16.30 8.56
C ARG A 114 0.94 -15.32 7.60
N GLU A 115 2.26 -15.38 7.48
CA GLU A 115 3.01 -14.58 6.51
C GLU A 115 2.60 -14.95 5.08
N ASP A 116 2.54 -16.24 4.75
CA ASP A 116 2.12 -16.74 3.43
C ASP A 116 0.72 -16.23 3.06
N ALA A 117 -0.23 -16.30 3.99
CA ALA A 117 -1.58 -15.79 3.80
C ALA A 117 -1.64 -14.27 3.59
N LEU A 118 -0.81 -13.51 4.33
CA LEU A 118 -0.69 -12.07 4.16
C LEU A 118 -0.08 -11.70 2.81
N ILE A 119 0.96 -12.40 2.37
CA ILE A 119 1.59 -12.19 1.06
C ILE A 119 0.59 -12.40 -0.06
N ASP A 120 -0.23 -13.45 0.00
CA ASP A 120 -1.32 -13.68 -0.96
C ASP A 120 -2.31 -12.52 -1.00
N ALA A 121 -2.75 -12.08 0.18
CA ALA A 121 -3.67 -10.97 0.30
C ALA A 121 -3.09 -9.65 -0.22
N VAL A 122 -1.78 -9.43 -0.04
CA VAL A 122 -1.04 -8.26 -0.50
C VAL A 122 -0.90 -8.27 -2.01
N ILE A 123 -0.42 -9.37 -2.60
CA ILE A 123 -0.25 -9.51 -4.06
C ILE A 123 -1.58 -9.30 -4.77
N GLY A 124 -2.67 -9.85 -4.24
CA GLY A 124 -4.01 -9.68 -4.80
C GLY A 124 -4.50 -8.22 -4.87
N ARG A 125 -3.90 -7.32 -4.08
CA ARG A 125 -4.21 -5.87 -4.09
C ARG A 125 -3.36 -5.07 -5.08
N ARG A 126 -2.40 -5.70 -5.75
CA ARG A 126 -1.49 -5.08 -6.72
C ARG A 126 -0.84 -3.80 -6.18
N PRO A 127 -0.08 -3.87 -5.09
CA PRO A 127 0.60 -2.69 -4.55
C PRO A 127 1.68 -2.18 -5.52
N ALA A 128 2.14 -0.96 -5.29
CA ALA A 128 3.26 -0.37 -6.02
C ALA A 128 4.61 -0.99 -5.62
N GLY A 129 4.68 -1.53 -4.40
CA GLY A 129 5.84 -2.21 -3.86
C GLY A 129 5.49 -2.96 -2.58
N ILE A 130 6.35 -3.91 -2.22
CA ILE A 130 6.24 -4.72 -1.00
C ILE A 130 7.54 -4.60 -0.23
N VAL A 131 7.46 -4.32 1.06
CA VAL A 131 8.60 -4.33 1.99
C VAL A 131 8.43 -5.50 2.96
N LEU A 132 9.44 -6.35 3.05
CA LEU A 132 9.46 -7.52 3.92
C LEU A 132 10.50 -7.32 5.02
N THR A 133 10.19 -7.76 6.23
CA THR A 133 11.15 -7.79 7.32
C THR A 133 11.79 -9.17 7.44
N GLY A 134 13.10 -9.22 7.33
CA GLY A 134 13.89 -10.44 7.29
C GLY A 134 13.98 -11.04 5.88
N VAL A 135 14.66 -12.18 5.77
CA VAL A 135 14.97 -12.88 4.53
C VAL A 135 14.51 -14.35 4.54
N MET A 136 13.97 -14.81 5.67
CA MET A 136 13.62 -16.23 5.89
C MET A 136 12.16 -16.53 5.54
N HIS A 137 11.77 -16.20 4.31
CA HIS A 137 10.44 -16.48 3.79
C HIS A 137 10.28 -17.92 3.32
N SER A 138 9.04 -18.44 3.29
CA SER A 138 8.78 -19.79 2.79
C SER A 138 9.11 -19.90 1.28
N PRO A 139 9.43 -21.09 0.76
CA PRO A 139 9.60 -21.30 -0.68
C PRO A 139 8.37 -20.90 -1.49
N VAL A 140 7.18 -21.09 -0.92
CA VAL A 140 5.89 -20.73 -1.53
C VAL A 140 5.78 -19.22 -1.68
N SER A 141 6.02 -18.47 -0.60
CA SER A 141 6.01 -17.01 -0.61
C SER A 141 7.04 -16.43 -1.56
N ARG A 142 8.27 -16.96 -1.56
CA ARG A 142 9.33 -16.52 -2.49
C ARG A 142 8.93 -16.72 -3.94
N GLY A 143 8.33 -17.87 -4.27
CA GLY A 143 7.82 -18.14 -5.62
C GLY A 143 6.72 -17.17 -6.04
N ARG A 144 5.77 -16.90 -5.16
CA ARG A 144 4.66 -15.96 -5.40
C ARG A 144 5.15 -14.52 -5.58
N LEU A 145 6.04 -14.05 -4.72
CA LEU A 145 6.60 -12.71 -4.79
C LEU A 145 7.36 -12.48 -6.11
N ARG A 146 8.21 -13.44 -6.52
CA ARG A 146 8.91 -13.39 -7.82
C ARG A 146 7.96 -13.39 -9.00
N GLY A 147 6.86 -14.13 -8.91
CA GLY A 147 5.84 -14.21 -9.97
C GLY A 147 4.89 -13.01 -10.02
N ALA A 148 4.82 -12.21 -8.96
CA ALA A 148 3.87 -11.11 -8.86
C ALA A 148 4.19 -9.91 -9.76
N GLY A 149 5.45 -9.74 -10.18
CA GLY A 149 5.89 -8.59 -10.97
C GLY A 149 5.81 -7.25 -10.23
N VAL A 150 5.82 -7.29 -8.89
CA VAL A 150 5.81 -6.13 -8.01
C VAL A 150 7.20 -5.99 -7.38
N PRO A 151 7.79 -4.79 -7.32
CA PRO A 151 9.05 -4.57 -6.63
C PRO A 151 8.99 -5.02 -5.17
N VAL A 152 10.00 -5.77 -4.72
CA VAL A 152 10.09 -6.30 -3.36
C VAL A 152 11.40 -5.85 -2.73
N VAL A 153 11.35 -5.33 -1.51
CA VAL A 153 12.53 -5.00 -0.71
C VAL A 153 12.50 -5.85 0.55
N GLU A 154 13.47 -6.74 0.70
CA GLU A 154 13.75 -7.44 1.95
C GLU A 154 14.62 -6.54 2.84
N THR A 155 14.35 -6.51 4.14
CA THR A 155 15.03 -5.58 5.07
C THR A 155 15.57 -6.29 6.31
N ARG A 156 16.55 -5.65 6.99
CA ARG A 156 17.06 -6.00 8.34
C ARG A 156 17.92 -7.25 8.43
N ASP A 157 18.20 -7.93 7.36
CA ASP A 157 19.10 -9.06 7.31
C ASP A 157 19.80 -9.11 5.95
N LEU A 158 20.76 -10.02 5.78
CA LEU A 158 21.49 -10.23 4.53
C LEU A 158 21.31 -11.65 4.02
N THR A 159 21.21 -11.79 2.70
CA THR A 159 21.18 -13.07 1.99
C THR A 159 21.82 -12.92 0.61
N ASP A 160 22.47 -13.97 0.13
CA ASP A 160 23.01 -14.02 -1.24
C ASP A 160 21.93 -14.27 -2.31
N THR A 161 20.71 -14.58 -1.88
CA THR A 161 19.61 -14.92 -2.77
C THR A 161 18.34 -14.13 -2.44
N PRO A 162 18.36 -12.79 -2.51
CA PRO A 162 17.16 -12.01 -2.25
C PRO A 162 16.04 -12.33 -3.23
N VAL A 163 14.80 -11.99 -2.86
CA VAL A 163 13.66 -12.07 -3.78
C VAL A 163 13.85 -11.11 -4.94
N ASP A 164 14.23 -9.86 -4.64
CA ASP A 164 14.48 -8.78 -5.59
C ASP A 164 15.54 -7.83 -4.99
N MET A 165 15.19 -6.84 -4.19
CA MET A 165 16.08 -5.87 -3.56
C MET A 165 16.30 -6.19 -2.09
N LEU A 166 17.46 -5.81 -1.56
CA LEU A 166 17.86 -6.07 -0.18
C LEU A 166 18.46 -4.81 0.45
N VAL A 167 17.99 -4.47 1.64
CA VAL A 167 18.56 -3.42 2.50
C VAL A 167 18.66 -3.96 3.93
N GLY A 168 19.86 -4.25 4.39
CA GLY A 168 20.04 -4.88 5.69
C GLY A 168 21.43 -4.77 6.25
N PHE A 169 21.67 -5.49 7.34
CA PHE A 169 22.96 -5.58 8.02
C PHE A 169 23.21 -7.02 8.48
N SER A 170 24.48 -7.37 8.70
CA SER A 170 24.88 -8.69 9.15
C SER A 170 24.65 -8.85 10.65
N HIS A 171 23.71 -9.69 11.05
CA HIS A 171 23.52 -10.07 12.46
C HIS A 171 24.74 -10.82 13.03
N ASP A 172 25.48 -11.58 12.21
CA ASP A 172 26.71 -12.24 12.59
C ASP A 172 27.81 -11.21 12.93
N ALA A 173 27.98 -10.17 12.10
CA ALA A 173 28.92 -9.09 12.37
C ALA A 173 28.58 -8.34 13.67
N VAL A 174 27.31 -8.01 13.87
CA VAL A 174 26.82 -7.37 15.11
C VAL A 174 27.10 -8.26 16.32
N GLY A 175 26.81 -9.55 16.24
CA GLY A 175 27.08 -10.50 17.32
C GLY A 175 28.58 -10.61 17.66
N ARG A 176 29.46 -10.64 16.65
CA ARG A 176 30.92 -10.66 16.84
C ARG A 176 31.42 -9.39 17.53
N GLU A 177 30.95 -8.21 17.10
CA GLU A 177 31.36 -6.95 17.73
C GLU A 177 30.86 -6.86 19.19
N ALA A 178 29.64 -7.28 19.47
CA ALA A 178 29.14 -7.36 20.83
C ALA A 178 29.98 -8.31 21.72
N ALA A 179 30.34 -9.49 21.20
CA ALA A 179 31.20 -10.43 21.91
C ALA A 179 32.59 -9.86 22.19
N ARG A 180 33.18 -9.14 21.22
CA ARG A 180 34.50 -8.49 21.39
C ARG A 180 34.44 -7.38 22.45
N TYR A 181 33.34 -6.66 22.54
CA TYR A 181 33.18 -5.59 23.53
C TYR A 181 33.01 -6.13 24.96
N LEU A 182 32.46 -7.32 25.11
CA LEU A 182 32.22 -7.95 26.43
C LEU A 182 33.43 -8.77 26.92
N HIS A 183 34.45 -9.01 26.11
CA HIS A 183 35.70 -9.64 26.44
C HIS A 183 36.86 -8.64 26.64
#